data_492a5ca1f92579524954ae56ab9a1697
#
_entry.id   492a5ca1f92579524954ae56ab9a1697
#
_cell.length_a   1.000
_cell.length_b   1.000
_cell.length_c   1.000
_cell.angle_alpha   90.00
_cell.angle_beta   90.00
_cell.angle_gamma   90.00
#
_symmetry.space_group_name_H-M   'P 1'
#
loop_
_entity.id
_entity.type
_entity.pdbx_description
1 polymer ?
#
loop_
_entity_poly.entity_id
_entity_poly.type
_entity_poly.pdbx_seq_one_letter_code
_entity_poly.pdbx_strand_id
1 'polypeptide(L)'
;LAQPPLYRVEKGKKLWYAYSDSELEQTINAIGRDGTYKIQRYKGLGEMDAGQLWETTMDPSRRTLLRVTINDMEMYHETCQTFSILMGDEVEPRKNFILEHAQYISMLDI
;
A
#
# COMPACT_ATOMS: atom_id res chain seq x y z
N LEU A 1 -1.97 -6.78 -10.22
CA LEU A 1 -1.83 -6.77 -8.76
C LEU A 1 -3.10 -6.26 -8.10
N ALA A 2 -3.60 -6.98 -7.12
CA ALA A 2 -4.66 -6.48 -6.26
C ALA A 2 -4.06 -5.53 -5.22
N GLN A 3 -4.65 -4.34 -5.10
CA GLN A 3 -4.14 -3.31 -4.22
C GLN A 3 -4.88 -3.36 -2.88
N PRO A 4 -4.19 -3.64 -1.76
CA PRO A 4 -4.81 -3.54 -0.44
C PRO A 4 -4.93 -2.08 0.00
N PRO A 5 -5.85 -1.78 0.92
CA PRO A 5 -5.93 -0.43 1.49
C PRO A 5 -4.71 -0.15 2.38
N LEU A 6 -4.39 1.14 2.51
CA LEU A 6 -3.32 1.57 3.41
C LEU A 6 -3.81 1.81 4.83
N TYR A 7 -5.06 2.23 4.98
CA TYR A 7 -5.63 2.59 6.27
C TYR A 7 -7.01 2.00 6.46
N ARG A 8 -7.32 1.71 7.72
CA ARG A 8 -8.66 1.40 8.18
C ARG A 8 -9.09 2.50 9.15
N VAL A 9 -10.25 3.10 8.93
CA VAL A 9 -10.84 4.11 9.81
C VAL A 9 -12.12 3.55 10.41
N GLU A 10 -12.21 3.55 11.73
CA GLU A 10 -13.36 3.03 12.46
C GLU A 10 -13.94 4.12 13.34
N LYS A 11 -15.25 4.36 13.20
CA LYS A 11 -16.00 5.28 14.07
C LYS A 11 -17.30 4.61 14.49
N GLY A 12 -17.40 4.24 15.76
CA GLY A 12 -18.54 3.48 16.26
C GLY A 12 -18.67 2.12 15.58
N LYS A 13 -19.78 1.90 14.89
CA LYS A 13 -20.05 0.66 14.13
C LYS A 13 -19.71 0.78 12.66
N LYS A 14 -19.26 1.96 12.20
CA LYS A 14 -18.94 2.20 10.82
C LYS A 14 -17.46 2.02 10.57
N LEU A 15 -17.14 1.54 9.37
CA LEU A 15 -15.79 1.19 8.95
C LEU A 15 -15.54 1.71 7.54
N TRP A 16 -14.38 2.34 7.35
CA TRP A 16 -13.93 2.82 6.04
C TRP A 16 -12.52 2.34 5.77
N TYR A 17 -12.21 2.17 4.50
CA TYR A 17 -10.86 1.87 4.04
C TYR A 17 -10.35 3.01 3.17
N ALA A 18 -9.10 3.41 3.36
CA ALA A 18 -8.46 4.42 2.54
C ALA A 18 -7.26 3.82 1.81
N TYR A 19 -7.15 4.07 0.53
CA TYR A 19 -6.10 3.52 -0.33
C TYR A 19 -4.96 4.49 -0.56
N SER A 20 -5.08 5.72 -0.06
CA SER A 20 -4.03 6.74 -0.13
C SER A 20 -4.19 7.73 1.02
N ASP A 21 -3.17 8.58 1.22
CA ASP A 21 -3.24 9.65 2.23
C ASP A 21 -4.35 10.65 1.89
N SER A 22 -4.56 10.94 0.61
CA SER A 22 -5.65 11.83 0.17
C SER A 22 -7.01 11.27 0.52
N GLU A 23 -7.24 9.96 0.30
CA GLU A 23 -8.48 9.31 0.66
C GLU A 23 -8.70 9.31 2.17
N LEU A 24 -7.62 9.12 2.95
CA LEU A 24 -7.69 9.20 4.41
C LEU A 24 -8.17 10.57 4.86
N GLU A 25 -7.60 11.65 4.32
CA GLU A 25 -8.02 13.01 4.64
C GLU A 25 -9.47 13.26 4.27
N GLN A 26 -9.90 12.81 3.10
CA GLN A 26 -11.30 12.94 2.67
C GLN A 26 -12.24 12.20 3.62
N THR A 27 -11.86 11.00 4.05
CA THR A 27 -12.65 10.20 4.97
C THR A 27 -12.77 10.90 6.33
N ILE A 28 -11.66 11.41 6.87
CA ILE A 28 -11.64 12.12 8.14
C ILE A 28 -12.51 13.39 8.07
N ASN A 29 -12.43 14.13 6.97
CA ASN A 29 -13.24 15.32 6.77
C ASN A 29 -14.74 15.00 6.70
N ALA A 30 -15.09 13.86 6.09
CA ALA A 30 -16.47 13.42 5.96
C ALA A 30 -17.09 12.96 7.29
N ILE A 31 -16.30 12.28 8.14
CA ILE A 31 -16.79 11.78 9.43
C ILE A 31 -16.62 12.75 10.58
N GLY A 32 -15.89 13.86 10.36
CA GLY A 32 -15.61 14.87 11.37
C GLY A 32 -14.35 14.57 12.17
N ARG A 33 -13.66 15.64 12.58
CA ARG A 33 -12.39 15.55 13.32
C ARG A 33 -12.56 15.55 14.83
N ASP A 34 -13.72 15.19 15.33
CA ASP A 34 -14.12 15.31 16.73
C ASP A 34 -13.48 14.28 17.67
N GLY A 35 -12.53 13.49 17.17
CA GLY A 35 -11.70 12.65 18.01
C GLY A 35 -12.27 11.31 18.46
N THR A 36 -13.42 10.89 17.95
CA THR A 36 -14.06 9.62 18.33
C THR A 36 -13.78 8.47 17.35
N TYR A 37 -12.86 8.63 16.44
CA TYR A 37 -12.50 7.61 15.44
C TYR A 37 -11.13 7.01 15.73
N LYS A 38 -10.92 5.79 15.22
CA LYS A 38 -9.63 5.10 15.29
C LYS A 38 -9.10 4.90 13.88
N ILE A 39 -7.79 5.11 13.71
CA ILE A 39 -7.10 4.88 12.44
C ILE A 39 -6.07 3.78 12.64
N GLN A 40 -6.11 2.76 11.79
CA GLN A 40 -5.11 1.71 11.74
C GLN A 40 -4.40 1.80 10.38
N ARG A 41 -3.06 1.89 10.40
CA ARG A 41 -2.25 1.80 9.20
C ARG A 41 -1.85 0.35 8.98
N TYR A 42 -2.10 -0.16 7.78
CA TYR A 42 -1.70 -1.51 7.41
C TYR A 42 -0.26 -1.50 6.88
N LYS A 43 0.60 -2.28 7.51
CA LYS A 43 1.98 -2.49 7.08
C LYS A 43 2.11 -3.76 6.23
N GLY A 44 1.15 -4.67 6.32
CA GLY A 44 1.13 -5.91 5.56
C GLY A 44 -0.23 -6.58 5.66
N LEU A 45 -0.43 -7.59 4.84
CA LEU A 45 -1.70 -8.31 4.75
C LEU A 45 -2.00 -9.14 6.01
N GLY A 46 -0.98 -9.50 6.77
CA GLY A 46 -1.15 -10.29 7.99
C GLY A 46 -1.87 -9.57 9.13
N GLU A 47 -2.03 -8.26 9.03
CA GLU A 47 -2.79 -7.46 10.01
C GLU A 47 -4.30 -7.50 9.77
N MET A 48 -4.72 -8.04 8.63
CA MET A 48 -6.12 -8.17 8.26
C MET A 48 -6.66 -9.54 8.66
N ASP A 49 -7.90 -9.58 9.15
CA ASP A 49 -8.62 -10.86 9.26
C ASP A 49 -9.13 -11.31 7.88
N ALA A 50 -9.64 -12.53 7.79
CA ALA A 50 -10.07 -13.10 6.52
C ALA A 50 -11.20 -12.28 5.85
N GLY A 51 -12.12 -11.74 6.65
CA GLY A 51 -13.20 -10.91 6.14
C GLY A 51 -12.71 -9.60 5.55
N GLN A 52 -11.79 -8.94 6.23
CA GLN A 52 -11.19 -7.69 5.76
C GLN A 52 -10.40 -7.91 4.48
N LEU A 53 -9.61 -8.97 4.42
CA LEU A 53 -8.84 -9.32 3.23
C LEU A 53 -9.75 -9.61 2.04
N TRP A 54 -10.84 -10.34 2.27
CA TRP A 54 -11.81 -10.62 1.23
C TRP A 54 -12.43 -9.34 0.68
N GLU A 55 -12.98 -8.50 1.56
CA GLU A 55 -13.70 -7.28 1.16
C GLU A 55 -12.84 -6.28 0.41
N THR A 56 -11.58 -6.16 0.77
CA THR A 56 -10.70 -5.11 0.24
C THR A 56 -9.84 -5.55 -0.93
N THR A 57 -9.46 -6.84 -0.97
CA THR A 57 -8.41 -7.30 -1.89
C THR A 57 -8.86 -8.44 -2.79
N MET A 58 -9.71 -9.31 -2.31
CA MET A 58 -10.08 -10.53 -3.03
C MET A 58 -11.41 -10.45 -3.77
N ASP A 59 -12.40 -9.74 -3.22
CA ASP A 59 -13.73 -9.65 -3.79
C ASP A 59 -13.70 -8.97 -5.17
N PRO A 60 -14.08 -9.67 -6.25
CA PRO A 60 -14.02 -9.10 -7.60
C PRO A 60 -14.87 -7.83 -7.79
N SER A 61 -15.92 -7.66 -6.98
CA SER A 61 -16.80 -6.49 -7.08
C SER A 61 -16.26 -5.25 -6.37
N ARG A 62 -15.28 -5.41 -5.48
CA ARG A 62 -14.77 -4.32 -4.64
C ARG A 62 -13.27 -4.08 -4.80
N ARG A 63 -12.52 -5.10 -5.19
CA ARG A 63 -11.06 -5.01 -5.27
C ARG A 63 -10.61 -3.96 -6.29
N THR A 64 -9.47 -3.34 -5.98
CA THR A 64 -8.78 -2.44 -6.90
C THR A 64 -7.60 -3.18 -7.51
N LEU A 65 -7.55 -3.23 -8.85
CA LEU A 65 -6.46 -3.88 -9.57
C LEU A 65 -5.57 -2.85 -10.24
N LEU A 66 -4.28 -3.03 -10.08
CA LEU A 66 -3.27 -2.26 -10.81
C LEU A 66 -2.63 -3.15 -11.86
N ARG A 67 -2.58 -2.63 -13.09
CA ARG A 67 -1.85 -3.28 -14.17
C ARG A 67 -0.39 -2.82 -14.14
N VAL A 68 0.51 -3.76 -13.99
CA VAL A 68 1.95 -3.49 -14.08
C VAL A 68 2.38 -3.75 -15.51
N THR A 69 2.95 -2.76 -16.17
CA THR A 69 3.37 -2.88 -17.58
C THR A 69 4.83 -2.47 -17.72
N ILE A 70 5.49 -3.05 -18.72
CA ILE A 70 6.84 -2.69 -19.12
C ILE A 70 6.72 -2.20 -20.56
N ASN A 71 7.05 -0.91 -20.79
CA ASN A 71 6.73 -0.22 -22.04
C ASN A 71 7.70 -0.46 -23.17
N ASP A 72 8.98 -0.78 -22.89
CA ASP A 72 9.99 -1.06 -23.91
C ASP A 72 11.12 -1.96 -23.39
N MET A 73 12.08 -2.30 -24.27
CA MET A 73 13.17 -3.20 -23.94
C MET A 73 14.16 -2.62 -22.93
N GLU A 74 14.41 -1.31 -22.98
CA GLU A 74 15.27 -0.66 -21.99
C GLU A 74 14.65 -0.71 -20.62
N MET A 75 13.37 -0.39 -20.51
CA MET A 75 12.60 -0.51 -19.28
C MET A 75 12.59 -1.93 -18.77
N TYR A 76 12.54 -2.91 -19.67
CA TYR A 76 12.59 -4.32 -19.29
C TYR A 76 13.89 -4.65 -18.56
N HIS A 77 15.03 -4.24 -19.09
CA HIS A 77 16.33 -4.51 -18.47
C HIS A 77 16.46 -3.82 -17.12
N GLU A 78 16.08 -2.55 -17.01
CA GLU A 78 16.08 -1.82 -15.75
C GLU A 78 15.17 -2.48 -14.72
N THR A 79 13.99 -2.92 -15.14
CA THR A 79 13.03 -3.58 -14.27
C THR A 79 13.60 -4.90 -13.75
N CYS A 80 14.22 -5.71 -14.62
CA CYS A 80 14.84 -6.96 -14.20
C CYS A 80 15.97 -6.73 -13.20
N GLN A 81 16.81 -5.72 -13.43
CA GLN A 81 17.88 -5.34 -12.50
C GLN A 81 17.30 -4.92 -11.15
N THR A 82 16.27 -4.10 -11.15
CA THR A 82 15.61 -3.64 -9.93
C THR A 82 15.03 -4.81 -9.13
N PHE A 83 14.35 -5.75 -9.80
CA PHE A 83 13.84 -6.94 -9.13
C PHE A 83 14.97 -7.80 -8.57
N SER A 84 16.07 -7.97 -9.30
CA SER A 84 17.23 -8.73 -8.83
C SER A 84 17.85 -8.10 -7.59
N ILE A 85 17.94 -6.78 -7.54
CA ILE A 85 18.49 -6.05 -6.39
C ILE A 85 17.57 -6.19 -5.18
N LEU A 86 16.27 -5.96 -5.37
CA LEU A 86 15.31 -5.90 -4.27
C LEU A 86 14.90 -7.27 -3.75
N MET A 87 14.79 -8.26 -4.62
CA MET A 87 14.30 -9.60 -4.28
C MET A 87 15.39 -10.66 -4.23
N GLY A 88 16.62 -10.31 -4.61
CA GLY A 88 17.75 -11.23 -4.58
C GLY A 88 18.29 -11.45 -3.16
N ASP A 89 19.23 -12.39 -3.05
CA ASP A 89 19.79 -12.79 -1.75
C ASP A 89 20.84 -11.83 -1.20
N GLU A 90 21.39 -10.96 -2.05
CA GLU A 90 22.43 -10.03 -1.62
C GLU A 90 21.83 -8.81 -0.91
N VAL A 91 22.33 -8.53 0.28
CA VAL A 91 21.82 -7.45 1.15
C VAL A 91 22.38 -6.09 0.76
N GLU A 92 23.67 -5.99 0.44
CA GLU A 92 24.32 -4.70 0.16
C GLU A 92 23.73 -3.94 -1.03
N PRO A 93 23.50 -4.58 -2.20
CA PRO A 93 22.85 -3.87 -3.30
C PRO A 93 21.45 -3.38 -2.96
N ARG A 94 20.68 -4.17 -2.20
CA ARG A 94 19.35 -3.80 -1.73
C ARG A 94 19.39 -2.59 -0.81
N LYS A 95 20.30 -2.62 0.16
CA LYS A 95 20.51 -1.53 1.11
C LYS A 95 20.87 -0.23 0.37
N ASN A 96 21.81 -0.29 -0.56
CA ASN A 96 22.24 0.86 -1.32
C ASN A 96 21.10 1.42 -2.19
N PHE A 97 20.32 0.57 -2.82
CA PHE A 97 19.16 0.98 -3.60
C PHE A 97 18.14 1.74 -2.74
N ILE A 98 17.82 1.21 -1.57
CA ILE A 98 16.86 1.84 -0.64
C ILE A 98 17.39 3.19 -0.18
N LEU A 99 18.69 3.29 0.18
CA LEU A 99 19.28 4.55 0.61
C LEU A 99 19.30 5.60 -0.49
N GLU A 100 19.61 5.21 -1.74
CA GLU A 100 19.62 6.12 -2.88
C GLU A 100 18.23 6.65 -3.23
N HIS A 101 17.19 5.85 -3.02
CA HIS A 101 15.81 6.18 -3.38
C HIS A 101 14.93 6.57 -2.20
N ALA A 102 15.51 6.74 -1.01
CA ALA A 102 14.75 7.03 0.21
C ALA A 102 13.91 8.30 0.10
N GLN A 103 14.42 9.31 -0.60
CA GLN A 103 13.72 10.58 -0.81
C GLN A 103 12.44 10.44 -1.67
N TYR A 104 12.33 9.36 -2.43
CA TYR A 104 11.18 9.09 -3.30
C TYR A 104 10.14 8.17 -2.64
N ILE A 105 10.42 7.67 -1.44
CA ILE A 105 9.54 6.77 -0.71
C ILE A 105 8.72 7.56 0.29
N SER A 106 7.50 7.93 -0.10
CA SER A 106 6.60 8.72 0.75
C SER A 106 5.86 7.88 1.80
N MET A 107 5.88 6.57 1.67
CA MET A 107 5.10 5.64 2.47
C MET A 107 5.96 4.71 3.32
N LEU A 108 7.23 5.06 3.55
CA LEU A 108 8.12 4.25 4.37
C LEU A 108 7.72 4.37 5.84
N ASP A 109 7.34 3.24 6.42
CA ASP A 109 6.96 3.15 7.82
C ASP A 109 8.09 2.47 8.61
N ILE A 110 8.80 3.27 9.38
CA ILE A 110 9.99 2.83 10.11
C ILE A 110 9.62 2.38 11.51
#